data_f3152bf5f94670600ca8f3ea11fd4a4b
#
_entry.id   f3152bf5f94670600ca8f3ea11fd4a4b
#
_cell.length_a   1.000
_cell.length_b   1.000
_cell.length_c   1.000
_cell.angle_alpha   90.00
_cell.angle_beta   90.00
_cell.angle_gamma   90.00
#
_symmetry.space_group_name_H-M   'P 1'
#
loop_
_entity.id
_entity.type
_entity.pdbx_description
1 polymer ?
#
loop_
_entity_poly.entity_id
_entity_poly.type
_entity_poly.pdbx_seq_one_letter_code
_entity_poly.pdbx_strand_id
1 'polypeptide(L)'
;MGSVLAFRNHICSVYYFQKPGGDVVVPLFFGNVLVNDQFFFDMFYPSRTGGILFLDELPEMSRGALEALRQPLEERQVTISRVYGTCSYPADFQLVAAMNPCRCGHYPDLSRCTCTAGEVSRYLGKISGPLLDRMDICVEAQAVTYEEMEGKAENESSASIRARVEAARAIQRERFKGLSIRCNGEMGGGQIRRFCPLNKEESEFMEHIFFSLGISIRMYGKILKVARTAADLDGREQILTKDLSEAVSYVRIRQRYWKNG
;
A
#
# COMPACT_ATOMS: atom_id res chain seq x y z
N MET A 1 -4.50 -8.97 0.76
CA MET A 1 -3.50 -8.08 1.38
C MET A 1 -3.46 -6.79 0.61
N GLY A 2 -3.34 -5.64 1.26
CA GLY A 2 -3.25 -4.33 0.60
C GLY A 2 -1.80 -3.89 0.45
N SER A 3 -1.51 -3.07 -0.56
CA SER A 3 -0.19 -2.49 -0.78
C SER A 3 -0.16 -1.06 -0.24
N VAL A 4 0.90 -0.70 0.46
CA VAL A 4 1.06 0.62 1.09
C VAL A 4 2.30 1.29 0.52
N LEU A 5 2.17 2.55 0.12
CA LEU A 5 3.27 3.42 -0.26
C LEU A 5 3.36 4.56 0.75
N ALA A 6 4.51 4.68 1.42
CA ALA A 6 4.79 5.74 2.38
C ALA A 6 5.85 6.70 1.85
N PHE A 7 5.65 8.00 2.04
CA PHE A 7 6.66 9.02 1.78
C PHE A 7 7.47 9.29 3.04
N ARG A 8 8.80 9.29 2.92
CA ARG A 8 9.73 9.61 4.01
C ARG A 8 10.18 11.06 3.92
N ASN A 9 9.99 11.80 5.02
CA ASN A 9 10.76 13.02 5.29
C ASN A 9 11.83 12.67 6.33
N HIS A 10 13.09 12.56 5.88
CA HIS A 10 14.29 12.39 6.70
C HIS A 10 14.13 11.71 8.07
N ILE A 11 14.27 10.39 8.13
CA ILE A 11 14.98 9.68 9.20
C ILE A 11 15.15 8.22 8.78
N CYS A 12 16.38 7.73 8.89
CA CYS A 12 16.73 6.33 8.73
C CYS A 12 16.22 5.55 9.94
N SER A 13 15.06 4.94 9.85
CA SER A 13 14.56 4.03 10.89
C SER A 13 14.23 2.70 10.23
N VAL A 14 15.03 1.70 10.55
CA VAL A 14 14.80 0.32 10.18
C VAL A 14 13.76 -0.23 11.13
N TYR A 15 12.55 -0.48 10.67
CA TYR A 15 11.56 -1.20 11.47
C TYR A 15 11.71 -2.71 11.22
N TYR A 16 12.09 -3.44 12.25
CA TYR A 16 12.06 -4.88 12.28
C TYR A 16 10.65 -5.34 12.67
N PHE A 17 9.95 -6.01 11.76
CA PHE A 17 8.75 -6.75 12.12
C PHE A 17 9.10 -8.23 12.29
N GLN A 18 9.03 -8.71 13.52
CA GLN A 18 9.21 -10.13 13.83
C GLN A 18 7.82 -10.79 13.94
N LYS A 19 7.55 -11.78 13.10
CA LYS A 19 6.34 -12.59 13.20
C LYS A 19 6.52 -13.65 14.28
N PRO A 20 5.51 -13.98 15.12
CA PRO A 20 5.56 -15.14 16.00
C PRO A 20 5.66 -16.40 15.13
N GLY A 21 6.78 -17.12 15.18
CA GLY A 21 7.04 -18.28 14.35
C GLY A 21 8.40 -18.25 13.61
N GLY A 22 9.21 -17.20 13.80
CA GLY A 22 10.59 -17.17 13.34
C GLY A 22 10.83 -16.73 11.90
N ASP A 23 9.83 -16.25 11.17
CA ASP A 23 10.02 -15.69 9.83
C ASP A 23 10.67 -14.30 9.91
N VAL A 24 11.92 -14.22 9.48
CA VAL A 24 12.72 -12.99 9.42
C VAL A 24 12.24 -12.16 8.23
N VAL A 25 11.79 -10.92 8.49
CA VAL A 25 11.71 -9.92 7.42
C VAL A 25 13.15 -9.51 7.10
N VAL A 26 13.66 -9.93 5.97
CA VAL A 26 14.97 -9.49 5.48
C VAL A 26 14.77 -8.13 4.83
N PRO A 27 15.34 -7.03 5.38
CA PRO A 27 15.41 -5.77 4.68
C PRO A 27 16.35 -5.96 3.49
N LEU A 28 15.81 -6.01 2.30
CA LEU A 28 16.61 -6.02 1.08
C LEU A 28 17.04 -4.58 0.78
N PHE A 29 18.27 -4.23 1.16
CA PHE A 29 18.93 -3.01 0.73
C PHE A 29 19.33 -3.16 -0.74
N PHE A 30 18.80 -2.32 -1.61
CA PHE A 30 19.19 -2.27 -3.01
C PHE A 30 19.77 -0.92 -3.38
N GLY A 31 21.06 -0.78 -3.18
CA GLY A 31 21.86 0.12 -4.02
C GLY A 31 22.33 -0.67 -5.25
N ASN A 32 21.96 -0.24 -6.46
CA ASN A 32 22.48 -0.72 -7.74
C ASN A 32 22.55 -2.25 -7.96
N VAL A 33 21.44 -2.97 -7.76
CA VAL A 33 21.38 -4.38 -8.13
C VAL A 33 20.87 -4.51 -9.56
N LEU A 34 21.70 -5.11 -10.41
CA LEU A 34 21.27 -5.62 -11.71
C LEU A 34 20.22 -6.71 -11.45
N VAL A 35 18.97 -6.39 -11.76
CA VAL A 35 17.85 -7.33 -11.64
C VAL A 35 18.04 -8.36 -12.75
N ASN A 36 18.52 -9.54 -12.39
CA ASN A 36 18.53 -10.72 -13.25
C ASN A 36 17.44 -11.71 -12.79
N ASP A 37 17.21 -12.73 -13.58
CA ASP A 37 16.23 -13.78 -13.25
C ASP A 37 16.48 -14.45 -11.91
N GLN A 38 17.74 -14.51 -11.47
CA GLN A 38 18.15 -15.08 -10.19
C GLN A 38 17.64 -14.25 -9.01
N PHE A 39 17.66 -12.92 -9.12
CA PHE A 39 17.14 -12.02 -8.12
C PHE A 39 15.63 -12.23 -7.89
N PHE A 40 14.86 -12.34 -8.98
CA PHE A 40 13.43 -12.66 -8.85
C PHE A 40 13.20 -14.04 -8.26
N PHE A 41 14.01 -15.01 -8.64
CA PHE A 41 13.95 -16.35 -8.10
C PHE A 41 14.22 -16.34 -6.60
N ASP A 42 15.28 -15.68 -6.14
CA ASP A 42 15.65 -15.58 -4.73
C ASP A 42 14.64 -14.78 -3.90
N MET A 43 14.02 -13.75 -4.49
CA MET A 43 12.99 -12.95 -3.83
C MET A 43 11.66 -13.72 -3.65
N PHE A 44 11.33 -14.60 -4.58
CA PHE A 44 10.07 -15.35 -4.58
C PHE A 44 10.22 -16.85 -4.27
N TYR A 45 11.44 -17.35 -4.05
CA TYR A 45 11.70 -18.74 -3.72
C TYR A 45 11.43 -19.07 -2.26
N PRO A 46 11.03 -20.26 -1.91
CA PRO A 46 9.78 -20.95 -2.16
C PRO A 46 8.80 -20.78 -0.99
N SER A 47 7.52 -20.86 -1.26
CA SER A 47 6.44 -21.07 -0.27
C SER A 47 6.10 -19.92 0.68
N ARG A 48 6.38 -18.66 0.37
CA ARG A 48 5.92 -17.54 1.22
C ARG A 48 4.59 -16.98 0.75
N THR A 49 3.53 -17.72 1.01
CA THR A 49 2.18 -17.16 1.02
C THR A 49 1.98 -16.38 2.31
N GLY A 50 1.65 -15.08 2.22
CA GLY A 50 1.31 -14.26 3.37
C GLY A 50 2.45 -13.46 4.01
N GLY A 51 3.60 -13.29 3.33
CA GLY A 51 4.73 -12.45 3.77
C GLY A 51 4.53 -10.96 3.50
N ILE A 52 5.51 -10.15 3.94
CA ILE A 52 5.62 -8.71 3.63
C ILE A 52 6.89 -8.51 2.81
N LEU A 53 6.75 -7.87 1.64
CA LEU A 53 7.86 -7.34 0.86
C LEU A 53 8.00 -5.85 1.16
N PHE A 54 9.10 -5.46 1.80
CA PHE A 54 9.41 -4.05 2.07
C PHE A 54 10.47 -3.56 1.07
N LEU A 55 10.15 -2.49 0.34
CA LEU A 55 11.05 -1.83 -0.60
C LEU A 55 11.28 -0.39 -0.16
N ASP A 56 12.52 -0.08 0.20
CA ASP A 56 12.94 1.30 0.46
C ASP A 56 13.48 1.95 -0.81
N GLU A 57 13.41 3.26 -0.88
CA GLU A 57 13.89 4.05 -2.05
C GLU A 57 13.30 3.55 -3.38
N LEU A 58 11.99 3.26 -3.39
CA LEU A 58 11.30 2.67 -4.54
C LEU A 58 11.69 3.27 -5.91
N PRO A 59 11.84 4.61 -6.10
CA PRO A 59 12.23 5.20 -7.39
C PRO A 59 13.68 4.94 -7.78
N GLU A 60 14.54 4.42 -6.90
CA GLU A 60 15.92 4.07 -7.24
C GLU A 60 16.06 2.67 -7.84
N MET A 61 14.99 1.88 -7.78
CA MET A 61 14.93 0.59 -8.44
C MET A 61 14.90 0.74 -9.97
N SER A 62 15.42 -0.27 -10.67
CA SER A 62 15.35 -0.29 -12.12
C SER A 62 13.89 -0.38 -12.60
N ARG A 63 13.59 0.21 -13.75
CA ARG A 63 12.25 0.17 -14.33
C ARG A 63 11.76 -1.27 -14.55
N GLY A 64 12.66 -2.16 -14.97
CA GLY A 64 12.33 -3.59 -15.15
C GLY A 64 11.89 -4.26 -13.85
N ALA A 65 12.58 -3.97 -12.73
CA ALA A 65 12.22 -4.49 -11.42
C ALA A 65 10.84 -3.98 -10.95
N LEU A 66 10.56 -2.70 -11.12
CA LEU A 66 9.26 -2.10 -10.77
C LEU A 66 8.12 -2.71 -11.59
N GLU A 67 8.31 -2.88 -12.91
CA GLU A 67 7.29 -3.47 -13.78
C GLU A 67 7.05 -4.96 -13.46
N ALA A 68 8.09 -5.69 -13.04
CA ALA A 68 7.96 -7.10 -12.68
C ALA A 68 7.13 -7.33 -11.42
N LEU A 69 6.99 -6.33 -10.53
CA LEU A 69 6.09 -6.40 -9.37
C LEU A 69 4.60 -6.43 -9.76
N ARG A 70 4.26 -6.03 -10.98
CA ARG A 70 2.85 -5.91 -11.38
C ARG A 70 2.12 -7.24 -11.40
N GLN A 71 2.74 -8.28 -11.95
CA GLN A 71 2.12 -9.60 -12.03
C GLN A 71 1.85 -10.21 -10.64
N PRO A 72 2.84 -10.33 -9.73
CA PRO A 72 2.57 -10.88 -8.41
C PRO A 72 1.57 -10.07 -7.57
N LEU A 73 1.55 -8.75 -7.72
CA LEU A 73 0.57 -7.92 -7.02
C LEU A 73 -0.87 -8.11 -7.54
N GLU A 74 -1.05 -8.52 -8.78
CA GLU A 74 -2.37 -8.72 -9.38
C GLU A 74 -2.81 -10.19 -9.30
N GLU A 75 -1.93 -11.12 -9.69
CA GLU A 75 -2.23 -12.54 -9.87
C GLU A 75 -1.80 -13.41 -8.69
N ARG A 76 -1.02 -12.85 -7.73
CA ARG A 76 -0.43 -13.56 -6.58
C ARG A 76 0.44 -14.75 -7.01
N GLN A 77 1.00 -14.67 -8.20
CA GLN A 77 1.93 -15.63 -8.76
C GLN A 77 2.92 -14.94 -9.68
N VAL A 78 4.08 -15.56 -9.84
CA VAL A 78 5.10 -15.18 -10.83
C VAL A 78 5.21 -16.33 -11.82
N THR A 79 5.11 -16.01 -13.10
CA THR A 79 5.27 -16.98 -14.20
C THR A 79 6.58 -16.72 -14.91
N ILE A 80 7.43 -17.74 -14.95
CA ILE A 80 8.73 -17.72 -15.64
C ILE A 80 8.63 -18.64 -16.84
N SER A 81 8.73 -18.07 -18.05
CA SER A 81 8.74 -18.80 -19.31
C SER A 81 10.17 -18.89 -19.85
N ARG A 82 10.62 -20.11 -20.13
CA ARG A 82 11.91 -20.40 -20.75
C ARG A 82 11.74 -21.34 -21.94
N VAL A 83 12.79 -21.51 -22.74
CA VAL A 83 12.79 -22.37 -23.93
C VAL A 83 12.29 -23.80 -23.63
N TYR A 84 12.54 -24.31 -22.45
CA TYR A 84 12.20 -25.69 -22.05
C TYR A 84 10.89 -25.82 -21.25
N GLY A 85 10.16 -24.71 -21.00
CA GLY A 85 8.89 -24.78 -20.28
C GLY A 85 8.53 -23.49 -19.53
N THR A 86 7.32 -23.50 -19.01
CA THR A 86 6.77 -22.41 -18.19
C THR A 86 6.49 -22.95 -16.79
N CYS A 87 7.00 -22.24 -15.78
CA CYS A 87 6.77 -22.53 -14.37
C CYS A 87 6.08 -21.35 -13.69
N SER A 88 5.05 -21.61 -12.88
CA SER A 88 4.40 -20.59 -12.05
C SER A 88 4.68 -20.86 -10.58
N TYR A 89 5.04 -19.80 -9.85
CA TYR A 89 5.34 -19.82 -8.42
C TYR A 89 4.35 -18.95 -7.67
N PRO A 90 3.81 -19.39 -6.52
CA PRO A 90 2.95 -18.55 -5.70
C PRO A 90 3.74 -17.35 -5.15
N ALA A 91 3.13 -16.16 -5.21
CA ALA A 91 3.73 -14.89 -4.79
C ALA A 91 2.68 -14.00 -4.11
N ASP A 92 2.02 -14.54 -3.08
CA ASP A 92 0.99 -13.81 -2.30
C ASP A 92 1.67 -13.10 -1.12
N PHE A 93 2.01 -11.82 -1.30
CA PHE A 93 2.64 -10.98 -0.28
C PHE A 93 1.96 -9.62 -0.18
N GLN A 94 2.18 -8.94 0.94
CA GLN A 94 1.84 -7.53 1.10
C GLN A 94 3.05 -6.68 0.71
N LEU A 95 2.87 -5.77 -0.26
CA LEU A 95 3.89 -4.80 -0.60
C LEU A 95 3.80 -3.59 0.34
N VAL A 96 4.92 -3.25 0.96
CA VAL A 96 5.15 -1.99 1.68
C VAL A 96 6.34 -1.31 1.03
N ALA A 97 6.17 -0.09 0.58
CA ALA A 97 7.24 0.67 -0.06
C ALA A 97 7.42 2.03 0.60
N ALA A 98 8.66 2.49 0.65
CA ALA A 98 9.00 3.83 1.12
C ALA A 98 9.76 4.58 0.03
N MET A 99 9.56 5.91 -0.03
CA MET A 99 10.28 6.77 -0.95
C MET A 99 10.28 8.21 -0.47
N ASN A 100 11.24 8.97 -0.97
CA ASN A 100 11.22 10.42 -0.86
C ASN A 100 10.31 11.02 -1.95
N PRO A 101 9.74 12.22 -1.74
CA PRO A 101 8.89 12.87 -2.74
C PRO A 101 9.69 13.47 -3.91
N CYS A 102 11.00 13.64 -3.75
CA CYS A 102 11.97 14.07 -4.78
C CYS A 102 13.37 13.66 -4.35
N ARG A 103 14.38 13.89 -5.23
CA ARG A 103 15.79 13.56 -4.92
C ARG A 103 16.36 14.27 -3.71
N CYS A 104 16.00 15.54 -3.46
CA CYS A 104 16.46 16.27 -2.27
C CYS A 104 15.61 15.99 -1.01
N GLY A 105 14.48 15.31 -1.15
CA GLY A 105 13.59 14.90 -0.03
C GLY A 105 12.63 15.98 0.47
N HIS A 106 12.69 17.22 -0.05
CA HIS A 106 11.97 18.35 0.54
C HIS A 106 10.67 18.76 -0.18
N TYR A 107 10.40 18.23 -1.38
CA TYR A 107 9.13 18.51 -2.05
C TYR A 107 7.95 18.04 -1.17
N PRO A 108 6.83 18.77 -1.04
CA PRO A 108 6.45 19.99 -1.77
C PRO A 108 6.86 21.31 -1.11
N ASP A 109 7.72 21.32 -0.09
CA ASP A 109 8.23 22.55 0.53
C ASP A 109 9.21 23.25 -0.42
N LEU A 110 8.69 24.21 -1.20
CA LEU A 110 9.49 24.96 -2.19
C LEU A 110 10.56 25.84 -1.56
N SER A 111 10.50 26.14 -0.26
CA SER A 111 11.53 26.92 0.44
C SER A 111 12.80 26.11 0.70
N ARG A 112 12.68 24.79 0.80
CA ARG A 112 13.76 23.83 1.07
C ARG A 112 14.11 22.96 -0.13
N CYS A 113 13.14 22.74 -1.04
CA CYS A 113 13.33 21.89 -2.21
C CYS A 113 14.20 22.58 -3.26
N THR A 114 15.32 21.96 -3.60
CA THR A 114 16.24 22.45 -4.64
C THR A 114 15.97 21.85 -6.02
N CYS A 115 15.02 20.92 -6.14
CA CYS A 115 14.67 20.26 -7.38
C CYS A 115 13.77 21.14 -8.26
N THR A 116 14.02 21.18 -9.54
CA THR A 116 13.10 21.77 -10.51
C THR A 116 11.83 20.92 -10.66
N ALA A 117 10.74 21.53 -11.12
CA ALA A 117 9.49 20.80 -11.36
C ALA A 117 9.68 19.61 -12.34
N GLY A 118 10.53 19.76 -13.36
CA GLY A 118 10.87 18.69 -14.31
C GLY A 118 11.64 17.53 -13.66
N GLU A 119 12.53 17.82 -12.71
CA GLU A 119 13.26 16.77 -11.96
C GLU A 119 12.32 16.00 -11.02
N VAL A 120 11.43 16.70 -10.32
CA VAL A 120 10.41 16.08 -9.48
C VAL A 120 9.51 15.16 -10.33
N SER A 121 8.99 15.68 -11.44
CA SER A 121 8.14 14.90 -12.35
C SER A 121 8.85 13.66 -12.90
N ARG A 122 10.11 13.79 -13.31
CA ARG A 122 10.92 12.66 -13.81
C ARG A 122 11.20 11.63 -12.72
N TYR A 123 11.44 12.08 -11.49
CA TYR A 123 11.69 11.21 -10.36
C TYR A 123 10.45 10.41 -9.99
N LEU A 124 9.30 11.08 -9.82
CA LEU A 124 8.02 10.43 -9.52
C LEU A 124 7.54 9.55 -10.68
N GLY A 125 7.78 9.96 -11.92
CA GLY A 125 7.42 9.21 -13.13
C GLY A 125 8.19 7.90 -13.34
N LYS A 126 9.20 7.59 -12.52
CA LYS A 126 9.80 6.25 -12.49
C LYS A 126 8.82 5.18 -12.03
N ILE A 127 7.85 5.55 -11.20
CA ILE A 127 6.77 4.66 -10.74
C ILE A 127 5.61 4.81 -11.73
N SER A 128 5.33 3.73 -12.47
CA SER A 128 4.28 3.75 -13.49
C SER A 128 2.88 3.85 -12.89
N GLY A 129 1.96 4.48 -13.63
CA GLY A 129 0.54 4.54 -13.26
C GLY A 129 -0.06 3.15 -12.94
N PRO A 130 0.18 2.12 -13.79
CA PRO A 130 -0.27 0.76 -13.50
C PRO A 130 0.27 0.15 -12.21
N LEU A 131 1.50 0.47 -11.78
CA LEU A 131 2.03 0.03 -10.48
C LEU A 131 1.36 0.79 -9.34
N LEU A 132 1.18 2.11 -9.47
CA LEU A 132 0.42 2.93 -8.51
C LEU A 132 -1.03 2.47 -8.37
N ASP A 133 -1.63 1.97 -9.43
CA ASP A 133 -2.98 1.42 -9.39
C ASP A 133 -3.08 0.13 -8.55
N ARG A 134 -1.98 -0.45 -8.15
CA ARG A 134 -1.93 -1.60 -7.25
C ARG A 134 -1.64 -1.24 -5.81
N MET A 135 -1.23 0.02 -5.56
CA MET A 135 -1.14 0.56 -4.20
C MET A 135 -2.52 0.96 -3.71
N ASP A 136 -2.93 0.42 -2.56
CA ASP A 136 -4.25 0.70 -1.99
C ASP A 136 -4.21 1.92 -1.09
N ILE A 137 -3.10 2.13 -0.38
CA ILE A 137 -2.91 3.19 0.61
C ILE A 137 -1.62 3.93 0.30
N CYS A 138 -1.72 5.26 0.17
CA CYS A 138 -0.57 6.16 0.11
C CYS A 138 -0.62 7.09 1.31
N VAL A 139 0.46 7.14 2.09
CA VAL A 139 0.56 8.00 3.28
C VAL A 139 1.77 8.91 3.17
N GLU A 140 1.66 10.08 3.77
CA GLU A 140 2.75 11.04 3.90
C GLU A 140 3.21 11.02 5.37
N ALA A 141 4.46 10.60 5.61
CA ALA A 141 5.04 10.66 6.93
C ALA A 141 5.47 12.11 7.21
N GLN A 142 4.93 12.69 8.27
CA GLN A 142 5.32 14.02 8.70
C GLN A 142 6.70 14.01 9.37
N ALA A 143 7.43 15.11 9.24
CA ALA A 143 8.66 15.30 10.00
C ALA A 143 8.33 15.45 11.49
N VAL A 144 9.03 14.69 12.32
CA VAL A 144 8.90 14.81 13.78
C VAL A 144 9.57 16.10 14.22
N THR A 145 8.87 16.91 15.02
CA THR A 145 9.44 18.11 15.63
C THR A 145 10.35 17.75 16.79
N TYR A 146 11.25 18.67 17.17
CA TYR A 146 12.12 18.45 18.33
C TYR A 146 11.31 18.25 19.62
N GLU A 147 10.21 19.00 19.78
CA GLU A 147 9.30 18.89 20.92
C GLU A 147 8.59 17.52 20.98
N GLU A 148 8.21 16.97 19.84
CA GLU A 148 7.65 15.62 19.76
C GLU A 148 8.71 14.54 20.06
N MET A 149 9.98 14.77 19.72
CA MET A 149 11.08 13.86 20.08
C MET A 149 11.38 13.88 21.59
N GLU A 150 11.35 15.06 22.23
CA GLU A 150 11.52 15.19 23.69
C GLU A 150 10.24 14.88 24.47
N GLY A 151 9.09 14.99 23.83
CA GLY A 151 7.79 14.72 24.41
C GLY A 151 7.66 13.25 24.80
N LYS A 152 7.26 13.00 26.05
CA LYS A 152 6.92 11.67 26.57
C LYS A 152 5.56 11.18 26.05
N ALA A 153 5.22 11.44 24.79
CA ALA A 153 4.04 10.86 24.18
C ALA A 153 4.26 9.34 24.13
N GLU A 154 3.52 8.61 24.94
CA GLU A 154 3.52 7.16 24.89
C GLU A 154 2.98 6.73 23.51
N ASN A 155 3.87 6.29 22.66
CA ASN A 155 3.48 5.70 21.38
C ASN A 155 2.66 4.41 21.63
N GLU A 156 1.63 4.20 20.82
CA GLU A 156 0.85 2.98 20.90
C GLU A 156 1.76 1.75 20.73
N SER A 157 1.65 0.78 21.63
CA SER A 157 2.49 -0.42 21.59
C SER A 157 2.11 -1.34 20.42
N SER A 158 3.09 -2.06 19.88
CA SER A 158 2.82 -3.08 18.85
C SER A 158 1.83 -4.16 19.32
N ALA A 159 1.77 -4.44 20.61
CA ALA A 159 0.80 -5.38 21.18
C ALA A 159 -0.63 -4.85 21.09
N SER A 160 -0.85 -3.56 21.38
CA SER A 160 -2.15 -2.89 21.24
C SER A 160 -2.60 -2.86 19.78
N ILE A 161 -1.71 -2.45 18.87
CA ILE A 161 -1.99 -2.44 17.42
C ILE A 161 -2.38 -3.86 16.95
N ARG A 162 -1.62 -4.87 17.37
CA ARG A 162 -1.89 -6.27 17.01
C ARG A 162 -3.28 -6.72 17.49
N ALA A 163 -3.64 -6.45 18.74
CA ALA A 163 -4.94 -6.85 19.29
C ALA A 163 -6.10 -6.25 18.48
N ARG A 164 -6.00 -4.97 18.11
CA ARG A 164 -6.99 -4.28 17.28
C ARG A 164 -7.07 -4.86 15.86
N VAL A 165 -5.94 -5.16 15.24
CA VAL A 165 -5.89 -5.80 13.93
C VAL A 165 -6.45 -7.22 13.97
N GLU A 166 -6.14 -8.01 14.99
CA GLU A 166 -6.68 -9.37 15.17
C GLU A 166 -8.19 -9.37 15.35
N ALA A 167 -8.75 -8.40 16.09
CA ALA A 167 -10.18 -8.22 16.24
C ALA A 167 -10.85 -7.92 14.89
N ALA A 168 -10.34 -6.97 14.12
CA ALA A 168 -10.82 -6.67 12.77
C ALA A 168 -10.74 -7.89 11.83
N ARG A 169 -9.66 -8.66 11.92
CA ARG A 169 -9.49 -9.91 11.14
C ARG A 169 -10.48 -11.00 11.57
N ALA A 170 -10.87 -11.05 12.82
CA ALA A 170 -11.91 -11.98 13.29
C ALA A 170 -13.27 -11.63 12.66
N ILE A 171 -13.64 -10.34 12.63
CA ILE A 171 -14.85 -9.86 11.95
C ILE A 171 -14.84 -10.27 10.47
N GLN A 172 -13.72 -10.09 9.78
CA GLN A 172 -13.59 -10.44 8.36
C GLN A 172 -13.68 -11.95 8.13
N ARG A 173 -13.06 -12.76 8.99
CA ARG A 173 -13.18 -14.24 8.91
C ARG A 173 -14.62 -14.72 9.04
N GLU A 174 -15.40 -14.13 9.94
CA GLU A 174 -16.81 -14.49 10.06
C GLU A 174 -17.64 -13.98 8.87
N ARG A 175 -17.41 -12.74 8.41
CA ARG A 175 -18.06 -12.16 7.23
C ARG A 175 -17.87 -13.00 5.97
N PHE A 176 -16.68 -13.56 5.76
CA PHE A 176 -16.32 -14.31 4.57
C PHE A 176 -16.39 -15.83 4.72
N LYS A 177 -16.98 -16.31 5.80
CA LYS A 177 -17.16 -17.74 6.04
C LYS A 177 -17.92 -18.41 4.88
N GLY A 178 -17.34 -19.47 4.33
CA GLY A 178 -17.89 -20.16 3.17
C GLY A 178 -17.61 -19.49 1.81
N LEU A 179 -16.84 -18.38 1.77
CA LEU A 179 -16.38 -17.74 0.56
C LEU A 179 -14.89 -18.02 0.32
N SER A 180 -14.46 -17.89 -0.95
CA SER A 180 -13.05 -18.07 -1.33
C SER A 180 -12.14 -16.89 -0.99
N ILE A 181 -12.67 -15.82 -0.39
CA ILE A 181 -11.94 -14.63 0.02
C ILE A 181 -11.69 -14.61 1.52
N ARG A 182 -10.56 -14.00 1.95
CA ARG A 182 -10.09 -14.02 3.34
C ARG A 182 -10.11 -12.65 4.02
N CYS A 183 -10.19 -11.58 3.23
CA CYS A 183 -10.16 -10.20 3.74
C CYS A 183 -10.84 -9.23 2.77
N ASN A 184 -11.14 -8.02 3.29
CA ASN A 184 -11.79 -6.97 2.49
C ASN A 184 -11.01 -6.61 1.21
N GLY A 185 -9.68 -6.66 1.22
CA GLY A 185 -8.85 -6.41 0.05
C GLY A 185 -9.11 -7.34 -1.13
N GLU A 186 -9.60 -8.56 -0.87
CA GLU A 186 -9.88 -9.58 -1.88
C GLU A 186 -11.28 -9.46 -2.50
N MET A 187 -12.15 -8.59 -1.97
CA MET A 187 -13.51 -8.42 -2.49
C MET A 187 -13.52 -8.00 -3.96
N GLY A 188 -14.27 -8.72 -4.79
CA GLY A 188 -14.64 -8.29 -6.14
C GLY A 188 -15.89 -7.42 -6.13
N GLY A 189 -16.31 -6.93 -7.30
CA GLY A 189 -17.45 -5.99 -7.41
C GLY A 189 -18.76 -6.49 -6.79
N GLY A 190 -19.05 -7.79 -6.89
CA GLY A 190 -20.23 -8.40 -6.26
C GLY A 190 -20.17 -8.37 -4.73
N GLN A 191 -19.01 -8.71 -4.16
CA GLN A 191 -18.81 -8.67 -2.72
C GLN A 191 -18.79 -7.23 -2.18
N ILE A 192 -18.20 -6.27 -2.90
CA ILE A 192 -18.23 -4.85 -2.51
C ILE A 192 -19.69 -4.37 -2.38
N ARG A 193 -20.54 -4.63 -3.37
CA ARG A 193 -21.98 -4.27 -3.27
C ARG A 193 -22.68 -4.92 -2.08
N ARG A 194 -22.33 -6.15 -1.73
CA ARG A 194 -22.94 -6.89 -0.62
C ARG A 194 -22.44 -6.45 0.75
N PHE A 195 -21.12 -6.21 0.91
CA PHE A 195 -20.49 -6.04 2.21
C PHE A 195 -20.07 -4.59 2.53
N CYS A 196 -20.23 -3.69 1.55
CA CYS A 196 -19.99 -2.26 1.73
C CYS A 196 -21.24 -1.44 1.38
N PRO A 197 -22.42 -1.76 1.95
CA PRO A 197 -23.61 -0.93 1.72
C PRO A 197 -23.36 0.47 2.30
N LEU A 198 -23.83 1.48 1.59
CA LEU A 198 -23.79 2.88 1.99
C LEU A 198 -25.22 3.37 2.23
N ASN A 199 -25.43 4.14 3.29
CA ASN A 199 -26.66 4.86 3.50
C ASN A 199 -26.73 6.08 2.55
N LYS A 200 -27.79 6.85 2.64
CA LYS A 200 -28.00 8.00 1.75
C LYS A 200 -26.89 9.05 1.88
N GLU A 201 -26.51 9.40 3.11
CA GLU A 201 -25.45 10.38 3.38
C GLU A 201 -24.10 9.96 2.81
N GLU A 202 -23.68 8.71 3.07
CA GLU A 202 -22.42 8.16 2.56
C GLU A 202 -22.43 8.03 1.03
N SER A 203 -23.59 7.72 0.44
CA SER A 203 -23.75 7.65 -1.01
C SER A 203 -23.61 9.02 -1.67
N GLU A 204 -24.25 10.04 -1.11
CA GLU A 204 -24.14 11.44 -1.59
C GLU A 204 -22.69 11.95 -1.44
N PHE A 205 -22.02 11.62 -0.32
CA PHE A 205 -20.60 11.94 -0.13
C PHE A 205 -19.73 11.28 -1.20
N MET A 206 -19.92 10.00 -1.46
CA MET A 206 -19.14 9.28 -2.47
C MET A 206 -19.43 9.72 -3.89
N GLU A 207 -20.66 10.12 -4.19
CA GLU A 207 -21.03 10.72 -5.48
C GLU A 207 -20.28 12.03 -5.70
N HIS A 208 -20.28 12.91 -4.69
CA HIS A 208 -19.51 14.15 -4.73
C HIS A 208 -18.01 13.90 -4.96
N ILE A 209 -17.42 12.96 -4.23
CA ILE A 209 -16.01 12.57 -4.39
C ILE A 209 -15.73 12.01 -5.79
N PHE A 210 -16.64 11.19 -6.32
CA PHE A 210 -16.47 10.58 -7.65
C PHE A 210 -16.34 11.66 -8.73
N PHE A 211 -17.20 12.67 -8.72
CA PHE A 211 -17.15 13.75 -9.71
C PHE A 211 -16.03 14.76 -9.42
N SER A 212 -15.83 15.17 -8.17
CA SER A 212 -14.86 16.23 -7.84
C SER A 212 -13.41 15.79 -8.02
N LEU A 213 -13.09 14.52 -7.75
CA LEU A 213 -11.75 13.97 -7.90
C LEU A 213 -11.55 13.20 -9.21
N GLY A 214 -12.61 13.01 -10.02
CA GLY A 214 -12.53 12.26 -11.28
C GLY A 214 -12.02 10.82 -11.09
N ILE A 215 -12.44 10.15 -10.01
CA ILE A 215 -11.94 8.81 -9.68
C ILE A 215 -12.53 7.75 -10.61
N SER A 216 -11.72 6.73 -10.95
CA SER A 216 -12.18 5.59 -11.72
C SER A 216 -13.05 4.65 -10.89
N ILE A 217 -13.85 3.79 -11.55
CA ILE A 217 -14.65 2.72 -10.88
C ILE A 217 -13.74 1.80 -10.06
N ARG A 218 -12.52 1.52 -10.54
CA ARG A 218 -11.53 0.71 -9.80
C ARG A 218 -11.13 1.41 -8.50
N MET A 219 -10.86 2.72 -8.55
CA MET A 219 -10.51 3.51 -7.37
C MET A 219 -11.68 3.63 -6.39
N TYR A 220 -12.90 3.82 -6.90
CA TYR A 220 -14.12 3.80 -6.08
C TYR A 220 -14.22 2.50 -5.26
N GLY A 221 -14.02 1.34 -5.91
CA GLY A 221 -14.01 0.06 -5.22
C GLY A 221 -12.91 -0.06 -4.16
N LYS A 222 -11.73 0.51 -4.39
CA LYS A 222 -10.64 0.55 -3.39
C LYS A 222 -11.01 1.38 -2.17
N ILE A 223 -11.58 2.58 -2.38
CA ILE A 223 -12.06 3.44 -1.28
C ILE A 223 -13.03 2.67 -0.39
N LEU A 224 -14.00 1.97 -0.98
CA LEU A 224 -14.97 1.18 -0.21
C LEU A 224 -14.33 0.05 0.60
N LYS A 225 -13.33 -0.65 0.04
CA LYS A 225 -12.59 -1.70 0.76
C LYS A 225 -11.80 -1.15 1.94
N VAL A 226 -11.15 -0.01 1.77
CA VAL A 226 -10.40 0.67 2.83
C VAL A 226 -11.35 1.18 3.90
N ALA A 227 -12.43 1.88 3.53
CA ALA A 227 -13.45 2.35 4.46
C ALA A 227 -14.11 1.20 5.25
N ARG A 228 -14.40 0.06 4.59
CA ARG A 228 -14.89 -1.14 5.29
C ARG A 228 -13.87 -1.65 6.31
N THR A 229 -12.58 -1.58 5.98
CA THR A 229 -11.52 -2.01 6.90
C THR A 229 -11.36 -1.06 8.08
N ALA A 230 -11.49 0.25 7.87
CA ALA A 230 -11.51 1.25 8.94
C ALA A 230 -12.69 1.01 9.90
N ALA A 231 -13.89 0.77 9.37
CA ALA A 231 -15.05 0.42 10.18
C ALA A 231 -14.88 -0.90 10.96
N ASP A 232 -14.21 -1.91 10.36
CA ASP A 232 -13.89 -3.17 11.06
C ASP A 232 -12.89 -2.97 12.20
N LEU A 233 -11.90 -2.08 12.04
CA LEU A 233 -10.94 -1.71 13.08
C LEU A 233 -11.61 -1.01 14.27
N ASP A 234 -12.69 -0.28 14.02
CA ASP A 234 -13.53 0.33 15.05
C ASP A 234 -14.63 -0.63 15.57
N GLY A 235 -14.68 -1.87 15.11
CA GLY A 235 -15.69 -2.85 15.50
C GLY A 235 -17.11 -2.53 15.02
N ARG A 236 -17.27 -1.70 13.99
CA ARG A 236 -18.58 -1.25 13.48
C ARG A 236 -19.05 -2.06 12.28
N GLU A 237 -20.34 -2.31 12.26
CA GLU A 237 -21.01 -2.98 11.15
C GLU A 237 -21.23 -2.04 9.94
N GLN A 238 -21.51 -0.76 10.19
CA GLN A 238 -21.76 0.24 9.16
C GLN A 238 -20.49 1.01 8.82
N ILE A 239 -20.35 1.35 7.52
CA ILE A 239 -19.37 2.32 7.03
C ILE A 239 -19.99 3.71 7.28
N LEU A 240 -19.21 4.60 7.85
CA LEU A 240 -19.61 6.00 8.10
C LEU A 240 -18.82 6.95 7.21
N THR A 241 -19.32 8.18 7.06
CA THR A 241 -18.66 9.25 6.29
C THR A 241 -17.21 9.49 6.73
N LYS A 242 -16.88 9.32 8.05
CA LYS A 242 -15.49 9.41 8.54
C LYS A 242 -14.56 8.36 7.92
N ASP A 243 -15.04 7.12 7.74
CA ASP A 243 -14.25 6.03 7.17
C ASP A 243 -13.98 6.25 5.68
N LEU A 244 -14.99 6.77 4.98
CA LEU A 244 -14.87 7.17 3.58
C LEU A 244 -13.90 8.35 3.44
N SER A 245 -13.99 9.35 4.33
CA SER A 245 -13.12 10.51 4.34
C SER A 245 -11.65 10.11 4.56
N GLU A 246 -11.39 9.19 5.49
CA GLU A 246 -10.07 8.61 5.70
C GLU A 246 -9.57 7.89 4.44
N ALA A 247 -10.38 7.00 3.86
CA ALA A 247 -10.01 6.27 2.65
C ALA A 247 -9.74 7.21 1.45
N VAL A 248 -10.52 8.28 1.31
CA VAL A 248 -10.32 9.32 0.28
C VAL A 248 -9.02 10.09 0.51
N SER A 249 -8.61 10.33 1.76
CA SER A 249 -7.35 11.02 2.05
C SER A 249 -6.14 10.33 1.41
N TYR A 250 -6.10 9.00 1.42
CA TYR A 250 -5.04 8.21 0.78
C TYR A 250 -5.01 8.37 -0.75
N VAL A 251 -6.18 8.53 -1.36
CA VAL A 251 -6.30 8.81 -2.81
C VAL A 251 -5.83 10.23 -3.14
N ARG A 252 -6.17 11.21 -2.29
CA ARG A 252 -5.74 12.61 -2.47
C ARG A 252 -4.22 12.76 -2.39
N ILE A 253 -3.54 12.03 -1.48
CA ILE A 253 -2.08 12.00 -1.40
C ILE A 253 -1.50 11.51 -2.73
N ARG A 254 -2.02 10.39 -3.26
CA ARG A 254 -1.60 9.89 -4.56
C ARG A 254 -1.79 10.93 -5.67
N GLN A 255 -2.97 11.56 -5.77
CA GLN A 255 -3.24 12.58 -6.79
C GLN A 255 -2.37 13.81 -6.65
N ARG A 256 -1.96 14.18 -5.42
CA ARG A 256 -1.07 15.31 -5.17
C ARG A 256 0.29 15.15 -5.86
N TYR A 257 0.84 13.93 -5.84
CA TYR A 257 2.17 13.64 -6.36
C TYR A 257 2.17 13.14 -7.81
N TRP A 258 1.10 12.49 -8.27
CA TRP A 258 1.00 11.90 -9.61
C TRP A 258 -0.23 12.41 -10.39
N LYS A 259 -0.47 13.72 -10.37
CA LYS A 259 -1.64 14.32 -11.04
C LYS A 259 -1.73 14.13 -12.55
N ASN A 260 -0.67 13.67 -13.20
CA ASN A 260 -0.55 13.58 -14.67
C ASN A 260 -0.08 12.19 -15.12
N GLY A 261 -0.46 11.13 -14.44
CA GLY A 261 -0.20 9.75 -14.85
C GLY A 261 -1.43 9.08 -15.43
#